data_c5b120781742a29c906d7acd63d2015b
#
_entry.id   c5b120781742a29c906d7acd63d2015b
#
_cell.length_a   1.000
_cell.length_b   1.000
_cell.length_c   1.000
_cell.angle_alpha   90.00
_cell.angle_beta   90.00
_cell.angle_gamma   90.00
#
_symmetry.space_group_name_H-M   'P 1'
#
loop_
_entity.id
_entity.type
_entity.pdbx_description
1 polymer ?
#
loop_
_entity_poly.entity_id
_entity_poly.type
_entity_poly.pdbx_seq_one_letter_code
_entity_poly.pdbx_strand_id
1 'polypeptide(L)'
;MVKIKFVFFIILSSLILTACQSVSKKIDEKTIQEEKELSKWLNKPESELKIVYGQPDKIEFLETRNRYYIYITKKFKIKCERKFEINPNNTVIGFSSKNCF
;
A
#
# COMPACT_ATOMS: atom_id res chain seq x y z
N MET A 1 38.38 21.82 26.26
CA MET A 1 37.23 21.20 26.96
C MET A 1 35.90 21.44 26.29
N VAL A 2 35.63 22.64 25.77
CA VAL A 2 34.36 22.93 25.08
C VAL A 2 34.22 22.17 23.76
N LYS A 3 35.30 21.88 23.03
CA LYS A 3 35.32 21.16 21.76
C LYS A 3 34.92 19.69 21.87
N ILE A 4 35.19 19.01 22.95
CA ILE A 4 34.87 17.59 23.15
C ILE A 4 33.36 17.41 23.38
N LYS A 5 32.70 18.28 24.13
CA LYS A 5 31.24 18.26 24.31
C LYS A 5 30.49 18.54 23.02
N PHE A 6 31.02 19.38 22.16
CA PHE A 6 30.42 19.73 20.87
C PHE A 6 30.49 18.55 19.90
N VAL A 7 31.62 17.86 19.84
CA VAL A 7 31.81 16.65 19.01
C VAL A 7 30.90 15.51 19.46
N PHE A 8 30.73 15.34 20.78
CA PHE A 8 29.86 14.33 21.35
C PHE A 8 28.39 14.57 20.99
N PHE A 9 27.96 15.82 20.97
CA PHE A 9 26.61 16.21 20.60
C PHE A 9 26.31 15.96 19.11
N ILE A 10 27.28 16.19 18.24
CA ILE A 10 27.16 15.93 16.79
C ILE A 10 27.06 14.42 16.52
N ILE A 11 27.82 13.59 17.20
CA ILE A 11 27.79 12.13 17.07
C ILE A 11 26.43 11.57 17.53
N LEU A 12 25.86 12.08 18.61
CA LEU A 12 24.56 11.68 19.12
C LEU A 12 23.44 12.03 18.15
N SER A 13 23.50 13.21 17.54
CA SER A 13 22.55 13.67 16.53
C SER A 13 22.59 12.79 15.26
N SER A 14 23.77 12.37 14.85
CA SER A 14 23.97 11.48 13.70
C SER A 14 23.34 10.09 13.90
N LEU A 15 23.40 9.54 15.09
CA LEU A 15 22.81 8.25 15.44
C LEU A 15 21.28 8.25 15.37
N ILE A 16 20.64 9.36 15.78
CA ILE A 16 19.19 9.50 15.74
C ILE A 16 18.68 9.54 14.28
N LEU A 17 19.38 10.23 13.39
CA LEU A 17 19.04 10.31 11.97
C LEU A 17 19.12 8.93 11.28
N THR A 18 20.08 8.10 11.63
CA THR A 18 20.24 6.75 11.07
C THR A 18 19.08 5.83 11.46
N ALA A 19 18.59 5.92 12.69
CA ALA A 19 17.45 5.13 13.17
C ALA A 19 16.15 5.46 12.41
N CYS A 20 15.90 6.73 12.12
CA CYS A 20 14.72 7.17 11.35
C CYS A 20 14.75 6.65 9.90
N GLN A 21 15.90 6.63 9.25
CA GLN A 21 16.04 6.13 7.89
C GLN A 21 15.78 4.62 7.78
N SER A 22 16.16 3.84 8.77
CA SER A 22 15.96 2.39 8.77
C SER A 22 14.48 2.00 8.87
N VAL A 23 13.67 2.72 9.65
CA VAL A 23 12.22 2.49 9.76
C VAL A 23 11.50 2.87 8.46
N SER A 24 11.82 4.01 7.88
CA SER A 24 11.28 4.47 6.59
C SER A 24 11.53 3.46 5.46
N LYS A 25 12.73 2.88 5.40
CA LYS A 25 13.11 1.89 4.40
C LYS A 25 12.29 0.61 4.47
N LYS A 26 11.95 0.13 5.68
CA LYS A 26 11.10 -1.07 5.85
C LYS A 26 9.67 -0.86 5.39
N ILE A 27 9.11 0.32 5.61
CA ILE A 27 7.75 0.68 5.14
C ILE A 27 7.72 0.73 3.62
N ASP A 28 8.73 1.32 2.98
CA ASP A 28 8.84 1.39 1.52
C ASP A 28 8.93 0.01 0.88
N GLU A 29 9.70 -0.92 1.46
CA GLU A 29 9.80 -2.29 0.97
C GLU A 29 8.46 -3.02 1.00
N LYS A 30 7.68 -2.89 2.07
CA LYS A 30 6.35 -3.48 2.19
C LYS A 30 5.36 -2.89 1.19
N THR A 31 5.41 -1.59 0.96
CA THR A 31 4.58 -0.91 -0.03
C THR A 31 4.88 -1.39 -1.44
N ILE A 32 6.15 -1.54 -1.80
CA ILE A 32 6.60 -2.06 -3.10
C ILE A 32 6.12 -3.51 -3.29
N GLN A 33 6.19 -4.35 -2.28
CA GLN A 33 5.69 -5.73 -2.34
C GLN A 33 4.18 -5.78 -2.55
N GLU A 34 3.42 -4.92 -1.86
CA GLU A 34 1.96 -4.83 -2.02
C GLU A 34 1.59 -4.42 -3.43
N GLU A 35 2.23 -3.39 -3.98
CA GLU A 35 2.00 -2.95 -5.36
C GLU A 35 2.34 -4.05 -6.37
N LYS A 36 3.43 -4.78 -6.14
CA LYS A 36 3.84 -5.89 -7.00
C LYS A 36 2.82 -7.02 -6.99
N GLU A 37 2.28 -7.37 -5.83
CA GLU A 37 1.23 -8.38 -5.70
C GLU A 37 -0.06 -7.95 -6.40
N LEU A 38 -0.47 -6.70 -6.26
CA LEU A 38 -1.69 -6.19 -6.89
C LEU A 38 -1.54 -6.01 -8.40
N SER A 39 -0.32 -5.69 -8.87
CA SER A 39 -0.06 -5.51 -10.31
C SER A 39 -0.27 -6.79 -11.14
N LYS A 40 -0.19 -7.95 -10.51
CA LYS A 40 -0.46 -9.24 -11.17
C LYS A 40 -1.89 -9.36 -11.66
N TRP A 41 -2.81 -8.57 -11.09
CA TRP A 41 -4.22 -8.60 -11.44
C TRP A 41 -4.56 -7.76 -12.68
N LEU A 42 -3.65 -6.90 -13.12
CA LEU A 42 -3.86 -6.08 -14.32
C LEU A 42 -4.10 -6.97 -15.54
N ASN A 43 -5.12 -6.62 -16.32
CA ASN A 43 -5.56 -7.34 -17.52
C ASN A 43 -6.19 -8.72 -17.27
N LYS A 44 -6.45 -9.05 -16.01
CA LYS A 44 -7.17 -10.29 -15.67
C LYS A 44 -8.67 -10.04 -15.57
N PRO A 45 -9.50 -11.07 -15.82
CA PRO A 45 -10.95 -10.93 -15.69
C PRO A 45 -11.37 -10.82 -14.22
N GLU A 46 -12.48 -10.11 -13.97
CA GLU A 46 -13.01 -9.94 -12.61
C GLU A 46 -13.36 -11.25 -11.93
N SER A 47 -13.73 -12.27 -12.70
CA SER A 47 -14.06 -13.59 -12.17
C SER A 47 -12.89 -14.23 -11.44
N GLU A 48 -11.66 -14.06 -11.93
CA GLU A 48 -10.46 -14.55 -11.25
C GLU A 48 -10.21 -13.80 -9.95
N LEU A 49 -10.43 -12.48 -9.95
CA LEU A 49 -10.31 -11.64 -8.77
C LEU A 49 -11.27 -12.10 -7.67
N LYS A 50 -12.51 -12.39 -8.02
CA LYS A 50 -13.52 -12.88 -7.09
C LYS A 50 -13.22 -14.27 -6.52
N ILE A 51 -12.54 -15.11 -7.27
CA ILE A 51 -12.11 -16.42 -6.78
C ILE A 51 -11.11 -16.28 -5.63
N VAL A 52 -10.17 -15.33 -5.75
CA VAL A 52 -9.11 -15.14 -4.74
C VAL A 52 -9.58 -14.27 -3.57
N TYR A 53 -10.22 -13.14 -3.86
CA TYR A 53 -10.61 -12.17 -2.83
C TYR A 53 -12.07 -12.33 -2.36
N GLY A 54 -12.88 -13.06 -3.09
CA GLY A 54 -14.31 -13.20 -2.81
C GLY A 54 -15.11 -12.02 -3.31
N GLN A 55 -16.30 -11.83 -2.77
CA GLN A 55 -17.15 -10.69 -3.12
C GLN A 55 -16.57 -9.42 -2.50
N PRO A 56 -16.56 -8.29 -3.24
CA PRO A 56 -16.07 -7.04 -2.67
C PRO A 56 -16.97 -6.54 -1.55
N ASP A 57 -16.37 -5.84 -0.58
CA ASP A 57 -17.13 -5.23 0.52
C ASP A 57 -17.98 -4.07 0.02
N LYS A 58 -17.49 -3.35 -1.00
CA LYS A 58 -18.21 -2.26 -1.64
C LYS A 58 -17.95 -2.27 -3.14
N ILE A 59 -18.94 -1.84 -3.92
CA ILE A 59 -18.78 -1.58 -5.35
C ILE A 59 -19.14 -0.11 -5.58
N GLU A 60 -18.24 0.64 -6.18
CA GLU A 60 -18.40 2.05 -6.46
C GLU A 60 -18.44 2.25 -7.98
N PHE A 61 -19.58 2.77 -8.48
CA PHE A 61 -19.78 2.98 -9.91
C PHE A 61 -19.28 4.37 -10.30
N LEU A 62 -18.50 4.45 -11.38
CA LEU A 62 -17.95 5.68 -11.91
C LEU A 62 -18.76 6.17 -13.11
N GLU A 63 -18.68 7.45 -13.41
CA GLU A 63 -19.33 8.05 -14.59
C GLU A 63 -18.80 7.49 -15.92
N THR A 64 -17.57 7.01 -15.92
CA THR A 64 -16.91 6.41 -17.09
C THR A 64 -17.40 5.00 -17.44
N ARG A 65 -18.39 4.47 -16.73
CA ARG A 65 -18.87 3.09 -16.78
C ARG A 65 -17.94 2.06 -16.17
N ASN A 66 -16.77 2.47 -15.69
CA ASN A 66 -15.91 1.63 -14.89
C ASN A 66 -16.46 1.55 -13.48
N ARG A 67 -16.00 0.57 -12.71
CA ARG A 67 -16.38 0.41 -11.31
C ARG A 67 -15.17 0.04 -10.47
N TYR A 68 -15.21 0.39 -9.20
CA TYR A 68 -14.22 -0.06 -8.22
C TYR A 68 -14.79 -1.22 -7.41
N TYR A 69 -14.03 -2.29 -7.30
CA TYR A 69 -14.23 -3.31 -6.31
C TYR A 69 -13.34 -2.98 -5.11
N ILE A 70 -13.96 -2.78 -3.96
CA ILE A 70 -13.28 -2.33 -2.75
C ILE A 70 -13.29 -3.46 -1.73
N TYR A 71 -12.10 -3.90 -1.33
CA TYR A 71 -11.90 -4.92 -0.33
C TYR A 71 -11.27 -4.31 0.92
N ILE A 72 -11.87 -4.53 2.06
CA ILE A 72 -11.44 -3.96 3.33
C ILE A 72 -11.01 -5.07 4.26
N THR A 73 -9.78 -5.01 4.75
CA THR A 73 -9.29 -5.90 5.79
C THR A 73 -8.85 -5.07 6.99
N LYS A 74 -9.15 -5.56 8.18
CA LYS A 74 -8.74 -4.90 9.42
C LYS A 74 -7.67 -5.71 10.10
N LYS A 75 -6.58 -5.03 10.48
CA LYS A 75 -5.53 -5.61 11.29
C LYS A 75 -5.28 -4.65 12.45
N PHE A 76 -5.59 -5.09 13.68
CA PHE A 76 -5.64 -4.23 14.85
C PHE A 76 -6.65 -3.08 14.66
N LYS A 77 -6.21 -1.83 14.75
CA LYS A 77 -7.06 -0.65 14.51
C LYS A 77 -6.89 -0.07 13.11
N ILE A 78 -6.09 -0.72 12.25
CA ILE A 78 -5.77 -0.22 10.92
C ILE A 78 -6.65 -0.93 9.89
N LYS A 79 -7.32 -0.15 9.05
CA LYS A 79 -8.06 -0.63 7.89
C LYS A 79 -7.18 -0.61 6.66
N CYS A 80 -6.92 -1.77 6.08
CA CYS A 80 -6.33 -1.89 4.75
C CYS A 80 -7.45 -1.87 3.72
N GLU A 81 -7.38 -0.96 2.76
CA GLU A 81 -8.36 -0.81 1.69
C GLU A 81 -7.67 -1.05 0.35
N ARG A 82 -8.11 -2.08 -0.37
CA ARG A 82 -7.65 -2.40 -1.72
C ARG A 82 -8.76 -2.12 -2.71
N LYS A 83 -8.46 -1.34 -3.74
CA LYS A 83 -9.40 -1.01 -4.82
C LYS A 83 -8.89 -1.57 -6.13
N PHE A 84 -9.78 -2.21 -6.87
CA PHE A 84 -9.50 -2.65 -8.22
C PHE A 84 -10.48 -1.96 -9.16
N GLU A 85 -9.96 -1.28 -10.19
CA GLU A 85 -10.79 -0.67 -11.21
C GLU A 85 -11.10 -1.68 -12.29
N ILE A 86 -12.40 -1.88 -12.55
CA ILE A 86 -12.92 -2.84 -13.51
C ILE A 86 -13.59 -2.07 -14.63
N ASN A 87 -13.23 -2.39 -15.89
CA ASN A 87 -13.84 -1.75 -17.05
C ASN A 87 -15.17 -2.45 -17.44
N PRO A 88 -15.94 -1.90 -18.41
CA PRO A 88 -17.18 -2.53 -18.86
C PRO A 88 -17.03 -3.94 -19.44
N ASN A 89 -15.83 -4.30 -19.85
CA ASN A 89 -15.52 -5.66 -20.34
C ASN A 89 -15.17 -6.63 -19.21
N ASN A 90 -15.39 -6.24 -17.96
CA ASN A 90 -15.10 -7.05 -16.76
C ASN A 90 -13.62 -7.40 -16.61
N THR A 91 -12.74 -6.50 -16.99
CA THR A 91 -11.29 -6.66 -16.89
C THR A 91 -10.71 -5.67 -15.90
N VAL A 92 -9.77 -6.12 -15.09
CA VAL A 92 -9.05 -5.26 -14.15
C VAL A 92 -8.07 -4.37 -14.91
N ILE A 93 -8.24 -3.05 -14.80
CA ILE A 93 -7.41 -2.06 -15.49
C ILE A 93 -6.60 -1.18 -14.57
N GLY A 94 -6.85 -1.24 -13.27
CA GLY A 94 -6.11 -0.45 -12.29
C GLY A 94 -6.26 -1.01 -10.89
N PHE A 95 -5.40 -0.55 -10.01
CA PHE A 95 -5.45 -0.92 -8.60
C PHE A 95 -4.89 0.20 -7.74
N SER A 96 -5.30 0.22 -6.49
CA SER A 96 -4.69 1.06 -5.46
C SER A 96 -4.84 0.39 -4.10
N SER A 97 -3.96 0.69 -3.18
CA SER A 97 -4.05 0.21 -1.81
C SER A 97 -3.75 1.34 -0.83
N LYS A 98 -4.40 1.28 0.32
CA LYS A 98 -4.26 2.28 1.38
C LYS A 98 -4.13 1.56 2.71
N ASN A 99 -3.07 1.88 3.46
CA ASN A 99 -2.78 1.30 4.78
C ASN A 99 -2.65 -0.23 4.77
N CYS A 100 -2.11 -0.79 3.70
CA CYS A 100 -1.85 -2.23 3.54
C CYS A 100 -0.36 -2.52 3.74
N PHE A 101 0.04 -2.73 4.97
CA PHE A 101 1.43 -3.01 5.33
C PHE A 101 1.65 -4.48 5.66
#